data_967c41638d278ce5df513eb39f21f2ed
#
_entry.id   967c41638d278ce5df513eb39f21f2ed
#
_cell.length_a   1.000
_cell.length_b   1.000
_cell.length_c   1.000
_cell.angle_alpha   90.00
_cell.angle_beta   90.00
_cell.angle_gamma   90.00
#
_symmetry.space_group_name_H-M   'P 1'
#
loop_
_entity.id
_entity.type
_entity.pdbx_description
1 polymer ?
#
loop_
_entity_poly.entity_id
_entity_poly.type
_entity_poly.pdbx_seq_one_letter_code
_entity_poly.pdbx_strand_id
1 'polypeptide(L)'
;MIANPPPWPDGARCACAITFDMDADVLIQVAKPADGHDRLYPISMGRYGPVVAIPRILETYRRLGLRQSFFIPGWCLETYPDAAEAILKGGHEIGHHGWLHEDPIESGPAQREQFERALDAHARICGLKPRGYRGPVYNINQMTLDLIAEHGLVYDSSLMGDDIPYMLRTQGREIWEMPVHWGTDDWPPFAHYAEIGYMMPVRGPSEGLEGFWEEFEAAYQAGGFFMLIVHPFLTGRLARWAKVEAWLERTLNERDVWFAPLEDIVAHLAAARASGAWSPRVEDTPYYSGPQR
;
A
#
# COMPACT_ATOMS: atom_id res chain seq x y z
N MET A 1 -17.24 11.84 13.11
CA MET A 1 -16.19 12.76 13.64
C MET A 1 -15.17 11.90 14.36
N ILE A 2 -13.90 12.00 14.02
CA ILE A 2 -12.81 11.29 14.71
C ILE A 2 -12.68 11.84 16.11
N ALA A 3 -12.79 10.99 17.13
CA ALA A 3 -12.82 11.44 18.54
C ALA A 3 -11.42 11.87 19.05
N ASN A 4 -10.35 11.34 18.46
CA ASN A 4 -8.96 11.59 18.87
C ASN A 4 -8.08 11.69 17.62
N PRO A 5 -8.18 12.77 16.82
CA PRO A 5 -7.40 12.92 15.60
C PRO A 5 -5.90 13.04 15.94
N PRO A 6 -5.01 12.42 15.13
CA PRO A 6 -3.58 12.58 15.31
C PRO A 6 -3.13 14.04 15.13
N PRO A 7 -2.11 14.49 15.88
CA PRO A 7 -1.53 15.81 15.70
C PRO A 7 -0.56 15.81 14.51
N TRP A 8 -1.04 16.15 13.32
CA TRP A 8 -0.22 16.18 12.11
C TRP A 8 0.82 17.32 12.16
N PRO A 9 1.99 17.18 11.50
CA PRO A 9 3.06 18.15 11.58
C PRO A 9 2.72 19.47 10.84
N ASP A 10 3.43 20.54 11.18
CA ASP A 10 3.39 21.84 10.49
C ASP A 10 2.01 22.48 10.34
N GLY A 11 1.07 22.12 11.24
CA GLY A 11 -0.31 22.61 11.20
C GLY A 11 -1.18 21.94 10.13
N ALA A 12 -0.71 20.85 9.52
CA ALA A 12 -1.50 20.09 8.58
C ALA A 12 -2.79 19.57 9.24
N ARG A 13 -3.88 19.68 8.51
CA ARG A 13 -5.19 19.22 8.96
C ARG A 13 -5.40 17.72 8.73
N CYS A 14 -4.74 17.18 7.69
CA CYS A 14 -4.85 15.77 7.29
C CYS A 14 -3.49 15.27 6.83
N ALA A 15 -3.14 14.03 7.15
CA ALA A 15 -2.05 13.34 6.48
C ALA A 15 -2.57 12.54 5.29
N CYS A 16 -1.81 12.57 4.20
CA CYS A 16 -2.12 11.87 2.96
C CYS A 16 -0.98 10.96 2.52
N ALA A 17 -1.30 9.71 2.21
CA ALA A 17 -0.40 8.79 1.53
C ALA A 17 -1.01 8.34 0.20
N ILE A 18 -0.24 8.44 -0.89
CA ILE A 18 -0.57 7.80 -2.15
C ILE A 18 0.33 6.57 -2.27
N THR A 19 -0.19 5.42 -1.95
CA THR A 19 0.60 4.19 -1.93
C THR A 19 0.42 3.40 -3.22
N PHE A 20 1.45 2.64 -3.59
CA PHE A 20 1.47 1.89 -4.84
C PHE A 20 1.72 0.42 -4.55
N ASP A 21 0.83 -0.44 -5.04
CA ASP A 21 1.04 -1.88 -5.06
C ASP A 21 1.56 -2.26 -6.46
N MET A 22 2.88 -2.46 -6.56
CA MET A 22 3.55 -2.73 -7.84
C MET A 22 3.55 -4.23 -8.16
N ASP A 23 2.36 -4.79 -8.35
CA ASP A 23 2.18 -6.21 -8.63
C ASP A 23 2.71 -6.63 -10.00
N ALA A 24 2.73 -5.69 -10.96
CA ALA A 24 3.14 -5.99 -12.32
C ALA A 24 2.35 -7.19 -12.90
N ASP A 25 3.06 -8.13 -13.53
CA ASP A 25 2.48 -9.35 -14.07
C ASP A 25 2.55 -10.56 -13.12
N VAL A 26 2.87 -10.34 -11.83
CA VAL A 26 2.91 -11.43 -10.84
C VAL A 26 1.55 -12.11 -10.69
N LEU A 27 0.45 -11.37 -10.85
CA LEU A 27 -0.91 -11.90 -10.72
C LEU A 27 -1.20 -13.07 -11.67
N ILE A 28 -0.71 -13.03 -12.91
CA ILE A 28 -0.90 -14.14 -13.82
C ILE A 28 0.02 -15.31 -13.50
N GLN A 29 1.21 -15.03 -12.93
CA GLN A 29 2.15 -16.09 -12.53
C GLN A 29 1.58 -16.90 -11.37
N VAL A 30 1.00 -16.25 -10.36
CA VAL A 30 0.38 -16.94 -9.23
C VAL A 30 -0.93 -17.63 -9.60
N ALA A 31 -1.76 -16.99 -10.42
CA ALA A 31 -3.06 -17.54 -10.82
C ALA A 31 -2.96 -18.71 -11.81
N LYS A 32 -1.90 -18.75 -12.62
CA LYS A 32 -1.68 -19.75 -13.67
C LYS A 32 -0.23 -20.25 -13.64
N PRO A 33 0.19 -20.96 -12.57
CA PRO A 33 1.60 -21.34 -12.39
C PRO A 33 2.15 -22.24 -13.49
N ALA A 34 1.28 -22.99 -14.19
CA ALA A 34 1.71 -23.91 -15.26
C ALA A 34 2.03 -23.18 -16.58
N ASP A 35 1.29 -22.13 -16.92
CA ASP A 35 1.34 -21.48 -18.24
C ASP A 35 1.27 -19.95 -18.19
N GLY A 36 1.28 -19.34 -16.99
CA GLY A 36 1.23 -17.89 -16.80
C GLY A 36 2.34 -17.16 -17.59
N HIS A 37 3.53 -17.75 -17.64
CA HIS A 37 4.69 -17.20 -18.35
C HIS A 37 4.51 -17.09 -19.87
N ASP A 38 3.55 -17.77 -20.47
CA ASP A 38 3.25 -17.76 -21.92
C ASP A 38 1.97 -16.98 -22.28
N ARG A 39 1.33 -16.36 -21.30
CA ARG A 39 0.08 -15.59 -21.48
C ARG A 39 0.39 -14.12 -21.80
N LEU A 40 0.64 -13.80 -23.06
CA LEU A 40 1.13 -12.48 -23.49
C LEU A 40 0.21 -11.31 -23.13
N TYR A 41 -1.13 -11.49 -23.18
CA TYR A 41 -2.09 -10.42 -22.86
C TYR A 41 -1.97 -9.95 -21.39
N PRO A 42 -2.16 -10.80 -20.37
CA PRO A 42 -2.04 -10.36 -18.98
C PRO A 42 -0.63 -9.96 -18.57
N ILE A 43 0.39 -10.62 -19.13
CA ILE A 43 1.79 -10.20 -18.95
C ILE A 43 2.00 -8.78 -19.44
N SER A 44 1.56 -8.47 -20.67
CA SER A 44 1.72 -7.11 -21.23
C SER A 44 0.96 -6.04 -20.43
N MET A 45 -0.20 -6.41 -19.88
CA MET A 45 -1.00 -5.53 -19.03
C MET A 45 -0.25 -5.20 -17.73
N GLY A 46 0.26 -6.21 -17.02
CA GLY A 46 0.98 -6.02 -15.77
C GLY A 46 2.32 -5.31 -15.95
N ARG A 47 3.10 -5.71 -16.95
CA ARG A 47 4.40 -5.09 -17.31
C ARG A 47 4.31 -3.59 -17.62
N TYR A 48 3.14 -3.11 -18.03
CA TYR A 48 2.92 -1.67 -18.20
C TYR A 48 3.22 -0.88 -16.93
N GLY A 49 2.96 -1.46 -15.76
CA GLY A 49 3.26 -0.85 -14.46
C GLY A 49 4.72 -0.45 -14.32
N PRO A 50 5.65 -1.39 -14.14
CA PRO A 50 7.07 -1.09 -13.93
C PRO A 50 7.75 -0.43 -15.13
N VAL A 51 7.35 -0.77 -16.37
CA VAL A 51 8.07 -0.31 -17.57
C VAL A 51 7.63 1.08 -18.06
N VAL A 52 6.32 1.40 -17.93
CA VAL A 52 5.76 2.63 -18.52
C VAL A 52 5.19 3.56 -17.46
N ALA A 53 4.45 3.02 -16.49
CA ALA A 53 3.78 3.85 -15.49
C ALA A 53 4.75 4.39 -14.43
N ILE A 54 5.62 3.57 -13.88
CA ILE A 54 6.58 3.98 -12.84
C ILE A 54 7.41 5.19 -13.28
N PRO A 55 8.06 5.23 -14.45
CA PRO A 55 8.79 6.43 -14.89
C PRO A 55 7.92 7.71 -14.90
N ARG A 56 6.66 7.61 -15.32
CA ARG A 56 5.71 8.73 -15.33
C ARG A 56 5.33 9.18 -13.92
N ILE A 57 5.04 8.24 -13.04
CA ILE A 57 4.67 8.49 -11.64
C ILE A 57 5.84 9.17 -10.92
N LEU A 58 7.05 8.66 -11.07
CA LEU A 58 8.24 9.22 -10.44
C LEU A 58 8.56 10.63 -10.95
N GLU A 59 8.34 10.92 -12.23
CA GLU A 59 8.52 12.27 -12.77
C GLU A 59 7.53 13.27 -12.15
N THR A 60 6.26 12.88 -11.96
CA THR A 60 5.28 13.69 -11.23
C THR A 60 5.77 13.99 -9.81
N TYR A 61 6.19 12.99 -9.07
CA TYR A 61 6.65 13.17 -7.69
C TYR A 61 7.94 13.98 -7.58
N ARG A 62 8.88 13.77 -8.49
CA ARG A 62 10.09 14.59 -8.57
C ARG A 62 9.74 16.07 -8.81
N ARG A 63 8.81 16.37 -9.68
CA ARG A 63 8.35 17.74 -10.00
C ARG A 63 7.62 18.39 -8.82
N LEU A 64 6.82 17.61 -8.09
CA LEU A 64 6.07 18.09 -6.93
C LEU A 64 6.87 18.08 -5.61
N GLY A 65 8.07 17.53 -5.60
CA GLY A 65 8.90 17.41 -4.39
C GLY A 65 8.32 16.44 -3.36
N LEU A 66 7.55 15.43 -3.80
CA LEU A 66 6.88 14.47 -2.94
C LEU A 66 7.60 13.12 -2.92
N ARG A 67 7.50 12.42 -1.78
CA ARG A 67 7.89 11.01 -1.62
C ARG A 67 6.69 10.20 -1.19
N GLN A 68 6.62 8.93 -1.58
CA GLN A 68 5.50 8.04 -1.27
C GLN A 68 5.99 6.59 -1.08
N SER A 69 5.08 5.69 -0.71
CA SER A 69 5.38 4.29 -0.42
C SER A 69 4.96 3.38 -1.56
N PHE A 70 5.82 2.42 -1.89
CA PHE A 70 5.59 1.38 -2.88
C PHE A 70 5.68 0.01 -2.22
N PHE A 71 4.63 -0.78 -2.26
CA PHE A 71 4.63 -2.17 -1.82
C PHE A 71 4.91 -3.05 -3.03
N ILE A 72 5.97 -3.84 -2.95
CA ILE A 72 6.48 -4.59 -4.11
C ILE A 72 6.70 -6.06 -3.74
N PRO A 73 6.04 -7.00 -4.43
CA PRO A 73 6.33 -8.42 -4.25
C PRO A 73 7.81 -8.73 -4.52
N GLY A 74 8.40 -9.64 -3.75
CA GLY A 74 9.82 -10.00 -3.89
C GLY A 74 10.18 -10.48 -5.30
N TRP A 75 9.30 -11.21 -5.95
CA TRP A 75 9.46 -11.61 -7.35
C TRP A 75 9.51 -10.42 -8.31
N CYS A 76 8.70 -9.38 -8.04
CA CYS A 76 8.71 -8.16 -8.85
C CYS A 76 10.02 -7.36 -8.67
N LEU A 77 10.60 -7.35 -7.47
CA LEU A 77 11.92 -6.77 -7.24
C LEU A 77 13.00 -7.46 -8.09
N GLU A 78 12.98 -8.80 -8.16
CA GLU A 78 13.92 -9.56 -8.97
C GLU A 78 13.69 -9.41 -10.48
N THR A 79 12.43 -9.29 -10.89
CA THR A 79 12.05 -9.23 -12.31
C THR A 79 12.21 -7.82 -12.90
N TYR A 80 12.00 -6.78 -12.07
CA TYR A 80 12.04 -5.37 -12.47
C TYR A 80 12.99 -4.53 -11.59
N PRO A 81 14.28 -4.94 -11.46
CA PRO A 81 15.21 -4.25 -10.55
C PRO A 81 15.42 -2.77 -10.92
N ASP A 82 15.35 -2.43 -12.21
CA ASP A 82 15.50 -1.04 -12.68
C ASP A 82 14.37 -0.13 -12.14
N ALA A 83 13.15 -0.66 -12.05
CA ALA A 83 12.02 0.08 -11.48
C ALA A 83 12.21 0.27 -9.97
N ALA A 84 12.65 -0.76 -9.24
CA ALA A 84 12.96 -0.67 -7.81
C ALA A 84 14.09 0.34 -7.55
N GLU A 85 15.16 0.29 -8.34
CA GLU A 85 16.27 1.26 -8.24
C GLU A 85 15.81 2.70 -8.49
N ALA A 86 14.96 2.92 -9.50
CA ALA A 86 14.42 4.24 -9.81
C ALA A 86 13.54 4.78 -8.66
N ILE A 87 12.71 3.93 -8.05
CA ILE A 87 11.88 4.28 -6.88
C ILE A 87 12.78 4.69 -5.71
N LEU A 88 13.81 3.89 -5.39
CA LEU A 88 14.77 4.20 -4.32
C LEU A 88 15.56 5.49 -4.58
N LYS A 89 16.03 5.71 -5.82
CA LYS A 89 16.72 6.95 -6.21
C LYS A 89 15.84 8.19 -6.08
N GLY A 90 14.53 8.02 -6.24
CA GLY A 90 13.53 9.06 -5.96
C GLY A 90 13.34 9.36 -4.46
N GLY A 91 13.95 8.59 -3.58
CA GLY A 91 13.79 8.70 -2.12
C GLY A 91 12.47 8.15 -1.61
N HIS A 92 11.78 7.34 -2.40
CA HIS A 92 10.52 6.70 -2.02
C HIS A 92 10.78 5.47 -1.14
N GLU A 93 9.81 5.15 -0.30
CA GLU A 93 9.80 3.93 0.50
C GLU A 93 9.46 2.72 -0.38
N ILE A 94 10.13 1.57 -0.11
CA ILE A 94 9.72 0.26 -0.63
C ILE A 94 9.35 -0.64 0.55
N GLY A 95 8.07 -1.01 0.62
CA GLY A 95 7.49 -1.94 1.58
C GLY A 95 7.35 -3.37 1.03
N HIS A 96 7.18 -4.32 1.94
CA HIS A 96 7.02 -5.74 1.66
C HIS A 96 5.60 -6.07 1.19
N HIS A 97 5.45 -6.88 0.12
CA HIS A 97 4.16 -7.28 -0.45
C HIS A 97 4.08 -8.78 -0.81
N GLY A 98 4.55 -9.64 0.09
CA GLY A 98 4.68 -11.08 -0.20
C GLY A 98 5.81 -11.40 -1.17
N TRP A 99 5.91 -12.68 -1.56
CA TRP A 99 6.91 -13.13 -2.55
C TRP A 99 6.34 -13.05 -3.97
N LEU A 100 5.33 -13.84 -4.30
CA LEU A 100 4.69 -13.95 -5.62
C LEU A 100 3.22 -13.47 -5.56
N HIS A 101 2.92 -12.52 -4.64
CA HIS A 101 1.57 -12.04 -4.38
C HIS A 101 0.59 -13.16 -3.98
N GLU A 102 1.10 -14.18 -3.26
CA GLU A 102 0.28 -15.26 -2.73
C GLU A 102 -0.63 -14.74 -1.63
N ASP A 103 -1.85 -15.26 -1.59
CA ASP A 103 -2.75 -15.01 -0.47
C ASP A 103 -2.18 -15.65 0.82
N PRO A 104 -1.84 -14.87 1.86
CA PRO A 104 -1.28 -15.41 3.09
C PRO A 104 -2.17 -16.44 3.79
N ILE A 105 -3.50 -16.30 3.70
CA ILE A 105 -4.45 -17.24 4.32
C ILE A 105 -4.41 -18.59 3.60
N GLU A 106 -4.36 -18.57 2.27
CA GLU A 106 -4.31 -19.79 1.45
C GLU A 106 -2.92 -20.46 1.47
N SER A 107 -1.87 -19.71 1.79
CA SER A 107 -0.49 -20.22 1.79
C SER A 107 -0.22 -21.25 2.90
N GLY A 108 -0.98 -21.23 4.00
CA GLY A 108 -0.82 -22.17 5.09
C GLY A 108 0.63 -22.25 5.61
N PRO A 109 1.23 -23.46 5.70
CA PRO A 109 2.60 -23.62 6.20
C PRO A 109 3.69 -22.94 5.36
N ALA A 110 3.45 -22.68 4.08
CA ALA A 110 4.41 -22.04 3.18
C ALA A 110 4.54 -20.51 3.42
N GLN A 111 3.60 -19.92 4.16
CA GLN A 111 3.55 -18.48 4.39
C GLN A 111 4.86 -17.90 4.95
N ARG A 112 5.48 -18.57 5.91
CA ARG A 112 6.77 -18.14 6.49
C ARG A 112 7.87 -18.09 5.44
N GLU A 113 8.03 -19.17 4.66
CA GLU A 113 9.05 -19.25 3.62
C GLU A 113 8.87 -18.16 2.56
N GLN A 114 7.62 -17.92 2.13
CA GLN A 114 7.29 -16.87 1.17
C GLN A 114 7.60 -15.48 1.72
N PHE A 115 7.24 -15.22 2.98
CA PHE A 115 7.54 -13.96 3.66
C PHE A 115 9.05 -13.71 3.76
N GLU A 116 9.81 -14.69 4.24
CA GLU A 116 11.27 -14.59 4.43
C GLU A 116 11.99 -14.48 3.08
N ARG A 117 11.54 -15.20 2.05
CA ARG A 117 12.07 -15.08 0.69
C ARG A 117 11.91 -13.68 0.11
N ALA A 118 10.79 -13.03 0.38
CA ALA A 118 10.60 -11.64 -0.02
C ALA A 118 11.52 -10.69 0.75
N LEU A 119 11.74 -10.89 2.05
CA LEU A 119 12.73 -10.13 2.82
C LEU A 119 14.15 -10.28 2.25
N ASP A 120 14.53 -11.48 1.84
CA ASP A 120 15.82 -11.73 1.18
C ASP A 120 15.94 -10.98 -0.15
N ALA A 121 14.86 -10.92 -0.93
CA ALA A 121 14.83 -10.12 -2.16
C ALA A 121 15.00 -8.62 -1.88
N HIS A 122 14.33 -8.08 -0.87
CA HIS A 122 14.54 -6.70 -0.43
C HIS A 122 15.99 -6.43 -0.05
N ALA A 123 16.60 -7.30 0.73
CA ALA A 123 18.00 -7.15 1.14
C ALA A 123 18.96 -7.17 -0.04
N ARG A 124 18.75 -8.07 -1.00
CA ARG A 124 19.65 -8.26 -2.17
C ARG A 124 19.47 -7.17 -3.23
N ILE A 125 18.24 -6.77 -3.52
CA ILE A 125 17.93 -5.85 -4.62
C ILE A 125 17.91 -4.40 -4.15
N CYS A 126 17.28 -4.14 -2.99
CA CYS A 126 17.14 -2.78 -2.47
C CYS A 126 18.28 -2.40 -1.51
N GLY A 127 19.05 -3.37 -0.99
CA GLY A 127 20.09 -3.13 0.02
C GLY A 127 19.54 -2.68 1.37
N LEU A 128 18.24 -2.86 1.61
CA LEU A 128 17.56 -2.43 2.84
C LEU A 128 16.53 -3.47 3.29
N LYS A 129 16.14 -3.37 4.56
CA LYS A 129 15.02 -4.09 5.12
C LYS A 129 13.77 -3.22 5.06
N PRO A 130 12.63 -3.72 4.55
CA PRO A 130 11.40 -2.96 4.53
C PRO A 130 10.93 -2.64 5.95
N ARG A 131 10.35 -1.47 6.15
CA ARG A 131 9.79 -1.07 7.44
C ARG A 131 8.34 -1.52 7.61
N GLY A 132 7.60 -1.64 6.52
CA GLY A 132 6.20 -2.02 6.51
C GLY A 132 5.89 -3.20 5.62
N TYR A 133 4.70 -3.76 5.88
CA TYR A 133 4.11 -4.84 5.12
C TYR A 133 2.71 -4.44 4.65
N ARG A 134 2.32 -4.91 3.48
CA ARG A 134 0.94 -4.96 3.02
C ARG A 134 0.64 -6.36 2.50
N GLY A 135 -0.43 -6.97 3.00
CA GLY A 135 -0.87 -8.29 2.54
C GLY A 135 -1.43 -8.23 1.12
N PRO A 136 -1.04 -9.16 0.23
CA PRO A 136 -1.74 -9.38 -1.02
C PRO A 136 -3.25 -9.45 -0.80
N VAL A 137 -4.03 -8.71 -1.60
CA VAL A 137 -5.50 -8.54 -1.48
C VAL A 137 -5.97 -8.16 -0.07
N TYR A 138 -5.10 -7.58 0.77
CA TYR A 138 -5.32 -7.25 2.18
C TYR A 138 -5.61 -8.48 3.07
N ASN A 139 -5.46 -9.66 2.55
CA ASN A 139 -5.74 -10.91 3.25
C ASN A 139 -4.56 -11.26 4.15
N ILE A 140 -4.75 -11.15 5.46
CA ILE A 140 -3.76 -11.53 6.47
C ILE A 140 -4.39 -12.37 7.57
N ASN A 141 -3.55 -13.12 8.26
CA ASN A 141 -3.94 -13.91 9.42
C ASN A 141 -3.00 -13.63 10.61
N GLN A 142 -3.24 -14.30 11.73
CA GLN A 142 -2.41 -14.11 12.92
C GLN A 142 -0.94 -14.38 12.66
N MET A 143 -0.61 -15.42 11.87
CA MET A 143 0.76 -15.74 11.50
C MET A 143 1.44 -14.60 10.73
N THR A 144 0.72 -13.87 9.90
CA THR A 144 1.26 -12.67 9.21
C THR A 144 1.69 -11.61 10.21
N LEU A 145 0.83 -11.26 11.18
CA LEU A 145 1.15 -10.28 12.21
C LEU A 145 2.33 -10.73 13.07
N ASP A 146 2.39 -12.01 13.39
CA ASP A 146 3.49 -12.59 14.16
C ASP A 146 4.82 -12.50 13.39
N LEU A 147 4.82 -12.76 12.08
CA LEU A 147 5.99 -12.60 11.20
C LEU A 147 6.45 -11.15 11.11
N ILE A 148 5.51 -10.20 10.94
CA ILE A 148 5.80 -8.76 10.94
C ILE A 148 6.54 -8.38 12.23
N ALA A 149 5.99 -8.80 13.38
CA ALA A 149 6.57 -8.51 14.69
C ALA A 149 7.91 -9.24 14.91
N GLU A 150 8.02 -10.52 14.54
CA GLU A 150 9.23 -11.34 14.67
C GLU A 150 10.40 -10.76 13.87
N HIS A 151 10.15 -10.40 12.64
CA HIS A 151 11.15 -9.80 11.77
C HIS A 151 11.34 -8.29 12.02
N GLY A 152 10.61 -7.69 12.96
CA GLY A 152 10.79 -6.29 13.38
C GLY A 152 10.46 -5.27 12.28
N LEU A 153 9.47 -5.57 11.44
CA LEU A 153 8.79 -4.55 10.66
C LEU A 153 7.96 -3.70 11.63
N VAL A 154 7.78 -2.42 11.32
CA VAL A 154 7.18 -1.48 12.28
C VAL A 154 5.70 -1.23 12.05
N TYR A 155 5.20 -1.54 10.85
CA TYR A 155 3.78 -1.39 10.54
C TYR A 155 3.25 -2.45 9.56
N ASP A 156 1.96 -2.71 9.67
CA ASP A 156 1.10 -3.34 8.67
C ASP A 156 0.22 -2.30 7.99
N SER A 157 -0.26 -2.59 6.78
CA SER A 157 -1.19 -1.76 6.03
C SER A 157 -2.18 -2.64 5.28
N SER A 158 -2.89 -3.50 6.02
CA SER A 158 -3.80 -4.50 5.43
C SER A 158 -5.19 -4.48 6.05
N LEU A 159 -5.35 -3.99 7.28
CA LEU A 159 -6.62 -4.04 7.97
C LEU A 159 -7.46 -2.78 7.76
N MET A 160 -8.77 -2.90 7.98
CA MET A 160 -9.79 -1.88 7.70
C MET A 160 -10.54 -1.48 8.98
N GLY A 161 -9.82 -1.44 10.12
CA GLY A 161 -10.43 -1.33 11.44
C GLY A 161 -10.69 0.11 11.93
N ASP A 162 -10.19 1.13 11.25
CA ASP A 162 -10.34 2.53 11.67
C ASP A 162 -10.14 3.50 10.48
N ASP A 163 -10.53 4.77 10.68
CA ASP A 163 -10.29 5.89 9.75
C ASP A 163 -8.95 6.60 9.99
N ILE A 164 -8.22 6.20 11.04
CA ILE A 164 -6.90 6.74 11.40
C ILE A 164 -5.95 5.61 11.82
N PRO A 165 -4.63 5.81 11.76
CA PRO A 165 -3.68 4.82 12.22
C PRO A 165 -3.89 4.43 13.69
N TYR A 166 -3.73 3.14 13.98
CA TYR A 166 -3.88 2.57 15.32
C TYR A 166 -2.80 1.51 15.59
N MET A 167 -2.82 0.87 16.75
CA MET A 167 -1.84 -0.13 17.14
C MET A 167 -2.48 -1.51 17.21
N LEU A 168 -1.77 -2.51 16.74
CA LEU A 168 -2.06 -3.92 16.95
C LEU A 168 -1.07 -4.49 17.96
N ARG A 169 -1.55 -5.27 18.93
CA ARG A 169 -0.69 -5.98 19.87
C ARG A 169 -0.77 -7.48 19.60
N THR A 170 0.35 -8.07 19.18
CA THR A 170 0.52 -9.49 18.94
C THR A 170 1.69 -10.04 19.75
N GLN A 171 1.50 -11.15 20.47
CA GLN A 171 2.53 -11.80 21.29
C GLN A 171 3.31 -10.82 22.19
N GLY A 172 2.64 -9.81 22.77
CA GLY A 172 3.24 -8.77 23.61
C GLY A 172 4.08 -7.72 22.88
N ARG A 173 4.12 -7.74 21.54
CA ARG A 173 4.74 -6.72 20.70
C ARG A 173 3.66 -5.84 20.09
N GLU A 174 4.02 -4.59 19.82
CA GLU A 174 3.12 -3.62 19.19
C GLU A 174 3.64 -3.24 17.82
N ILE A 175 2.74 -3.22 16.83
CA ILE A 175 2.98 -2.77 15.45
C ILE A 175 1.92 -1.74 15.08
N TRP A 176 2.26 -0.79 14.22
CA TRP A 176 1.29 0.16 13.70
C TRP A 176 0.42 -0.51 12.63
N GLU A 177 -0.86 -0.17 12.63
CA GLU A 177 -1.74 -0.43 11.51
C GLU A 177 -2.02 0.88 10.77
N MET A 178 -1.69 0.88 9.49
CA MET A 178 -1.98 1.97 8.56
C MET A 178 -3.21 1.57 7.73
N PRO A 179 -4.42 1.93 8.18
CA PRO A 179 -5.64 1.31 7.69
C PRO A 179 -5.89 1.59 6.21
N VAL A 180 -6.38 0.58 5.53
CA VAL A 180 -6.82 0.60 4.13
C VAL A 180 -8.32 0.41 4.04
N HIS A 181 -8.94 0.70 2.91
CA HIS A 181 -10.28 0.21 2.58
C HIS A 181 -10.53 0.21 1.07
N TRP A 182 -11.43 -0.67 0.62
CA TRP A 182 -11.73 -0.84 -0.80
C TRP A 182 -12.25 0.41 -1.49
N GLY A 183 -12.83 1.36 -0.75
CA GLY A 183 -13.33 2.63 -1.29
C GLY A 183 -12.23 3.57 -1.78
N THR A 184 -10.97 3.37 -1.35
CA THR A 184 -9.81 4.15 -1.79
C THR A 184 -8.76 3.33 -2.54
N ASP A 185 -9.14 2.15 -3.04
CA ASP A 185 -8.32 1.29 -3.88
C ASP A 185 -8.76 1.40 -5.34
N ASP A 186 -7.80 1.49 -6.25
CA ASP A 186 -8.08 1.65 -7.69
C ASP A 186 -8.47 0.34 -8.40
N TRP A 187 -8.38 -0.79 -7.70
CA TRP A 187 -8.79 -2.10 -8.26
C TRP A 187 -10.29 -2.16 -8.55
N PRO A 188 -11.22 -1.85 -7.61
CA PRO A 188 -12.65 -1.94 -7.87
C PRO A 188 -13.15 -1.13 -9.08
N PRO A 189 -12.75 0.14 -9.29
CA PRO A 189 -13.23 0.90 -10.42
C PRO A 189 -12.51 0.63 -11.75
N PHE A 190 -11.28 0.09 -11.72
CA PHE A 190 -10.44 0.07 -12.93
C PHE A 190 -9.93 -1.29 -13.36
N ALA A 191 -10.04 -2.32 -12.53
CA ALA A 191 -9.59 -3.64 -12.91
C ALA A 191 -10.60 -4.38 -13.78
N HIS A 192 -10.08 -5.06 -14.80
CA HIS A 192 -10.78 -6.06 -15.58
C HIS A 192 -9.75 -7.14 -15.94
N TYR A 193 -9.87 -8.31 -15.31
CA TYR A 193 -8.84 -9.34 -15.39
C TYR A 193 -9.49 -10.72 -15.53
N ALA A 194 -9.83 -11.10 -16.75
CA ALA A 194 -10.61 -12.29 -17.06
C ALA A 194 -9.93 -13.60 -16.59
N GLU A 195 -8.58 -13.64 -16.63
CA GLU A 195 -7.79 -14.82 -16.27
C GLU A 195 -7.93 -15.23 -14.79
N ILE A 196 -8.28 -14.28 -13.93
CA ILE A 196 -8.57 -14.52 -12.50
C ILE A 196 -10.07 -14.41 -12.18
N GLY A 197 -10.93 -14.34 -13.20
CA GLY A 197 -12.37 -14.25 -13.02
C GLY A 197 -12.90 -12.88 -12.63
N TYR A 198 -12.08 -11.82 -12.62
CA TYR A 198 -12.49 -10.47 -12.27
C TYR A 198 -12.89 -9.69 -13.54
N MET A 199 -14.19 -9.70 -13.86
CA MET A 199 -14.75 -9.13 -15.09
C MET A 199 -15.71 -7.96 -14.81
N MET A 200 -15.35 -7.07 -13.89
CA MET A 200 -16.16 -5.88 -13.63
C MET A 200 -16.05 -4.85 -14.77
N PRO A 201 -17.09 -4.07 -15.05
CA PRO A 201 -17.03 -2.98 -16.02
C PRO A 201 -16.00 -1.93 -15.58
N VAL A 202 -15.07 -1.58 -16.48
CA VAL A 202 -14.07 -0.54 -16.23
C VAL A 202 -14.74 0.83 -16.30
N ARG A 203 -14.59 1.64 -15.26
CA ARG A 203 -15.14 2.99 -15.19
C ARG A 203 -14.29 3.99 -15.97
N GLY A 204 -14.91 5.09 -16.40
CA GLY A 204 -14.19 6.23 -16.94
C GLY A 204 -13.28 6.88 -15.90
N PRO A 205 -12.18 7.56 -16.33
CA PRO A 205 -11.23 8.15 -15.37
C PRO A 205 -11.85 9.11 -14.35
N SER A 206 -12.81 9.96 -14.77
CA SER A 206 -13.50 10.85 -13.83
C SER A 206 -14.39 10.10 -12.86
N GLU A 207 -15.24 9.22 -13.39
CA GLU A 207 -16.18 8.44 -12.59
C GLU A 207 -15.48 7.57 -11.56
N GLY A 208 -14.37 6.89 -11.93
CA GLY A 208 -13.67 5.99 -11.02
C GLY A 208 -12.84 6.71 -9.97
N LEU A 209 -12.39 7.96 -10.22
CA LEU A 209 -11.58 8.72 -9.27
C LEU A 209 -12.42 9.64 -8.37
N GLU A 210 -13.65 9.96 -8.72
CA GLU A 210 -14.46 10.91 -7.97
C GLU A 210 -14.73 10.46 -6.55
N GLY A 211 -15.04 9.16 -6.36
CA GLY A 211 -15.23 8.58 -5.04
C GLY A 211 -14.02 8.74 -4.11
N PHE A 212 -12.80 8.67 -4.65
CA PHE A 212 -11.59 8.88 -3.86
C PHE A 212 -11.46 10.33 -3.36
N TRP A 213 -11.90 11.29 -4.17
CA TRP A 213 -11.86 12.71 -3.77
C TRP A 213 -12.92 13.04 -2.72
N GLU A 214 -14.07 12.36 -2.74
CA GLU A 214 -15.09 12.46 -1.69
C GLU A 214 -14.58 11.87 -0.37
N GLU A 215 -13.92 10.71 -0.38
CA GLU A 215 -13.27 10.11 0.79
C GLU A 215 -12.15 11.00 1.34
N PHE A 216 -11.31 11.58 0.45
CA PHE A 216 -10.32 12.57 0.86
C PHE A 216 -10.94 13.77 1.56
N GLU A 217 -11.99 14.36 0.99
CA GLU A 217 -12.63 15.53 1.59
C GLU A 217 -13.21 15.22 2.98
N ALA A 218 -13.80 14.03 3.14
CA ALA A 218 -14.29 13.56 4.44
C ALA A 218 -13.17 13.41 5.47
N ALA A 219 -12.06 12.77 5.10
CA ALA A 219 -10.87 12.62 5.94
C ALA A 219 -10.26 13.98 6.29
N TYR A 220 -10.13 14.90 5.33
CA TYR A 220 -9.63 16.25 5.54
C TYR A 220 -10.49 17.04 6.51
N GLN A 221 -11.83 17.00 6.36
CA GLN A 221 -12.75 17.69 7.28
C GLN A 221 -12.70 17.12 8.71
N ALA A 222 -12.48 15.83 8.84
CA ALA A 222 -12.37 15.15 10.12
C ALA A 222 -11.01 15.33 10.84
N GLY A 223 -9.99 15.85 10.16
CA GLY A 223 -8.63 15.90 10.70
C GLY A 223 -7.94 14.53 10.71
N GLY A 224 -8.35 13.65 9.80
CA GLY A 224 -7.99 12.24 9.77
C GLY A 224 -6.77 11.90 8.91
N PHE A 225 -6.78 10.70 8.39
CA PHE A 225 -5.79 10.13 7.50
C PHE A 225 -6.47 9.70 6.21
N PHE A 226 -5.86 10.04 5.07
CA PHE A 226 -6.32 9.57 3.77
C PHE A 226 -5.22 8.76 3.10
N MET A 227 -5.57 7.57 2.63
CA MET A 227 -4.67 6.74 1.85
C MET A 227 -5.36 6.32 0.55
N LEU A 228 -4.74 6.67 -0.59
CA LEU A 228 -5.12 6.14 -1.90
C LEU A 228 -4.18 5.00 -2.26
N ILE A 229 -4.75 3.87 -2.65
CA ILE A 229 -4.01 2.69 -3.09
C ILE A 229 -4.09 2.61 -4.61
N VAL A 230 -2.94 2.54 -5.27
CA VAL A 230 -2.79 2.61 -6.71
C VAL A 230 -1.99 1.42 -7.23
N HIS A 231 -2.55 0.72 -8.21
CA HIS A 231 -1.78 -0.24 -9.00
C HIS A 231 -1.23 0.46 -10.25
N PRO A 232 0.10 0.58 -10.43
CA PRO A 232 0.68 1.35 -11.52
C PRO A 232 0.16 0.97 -12.92
N PHE A 233 -0.15 -0.31 -13.15
CA PHE A 233 -0.71 -0.77 -14.42
C PHE A 233 -2.18 -0.36 -14.64
N LEU A 234 -2.91 0.03 -13.58
CA LEU A 234 -4.29 0.52 -13.64
C LEU A 234 -4.34 2.05 -13.72
N THR A 235 -4.02 2.74 -12.63
CA THR A 235 -4.12 4.21 -12.56
C THR A 235 -2.92 4.93 -13.15
N GLY A 236 -1.78 4.27 -13.34
CA GLY A 236 -0.64 4.84 -14.07
C GLY A 236 -0.88 5.08 -15.57
N ARG A 237 -2.08 4.76 -16.11
CA ARG A 237 -2.49 5.06 -17.49
C ARG A 237 -2.66 6.57 -17.68
N LEU A 238 -2.36 7.08 -18.90
CA LEU A 238 -2.28 8.50 -19.20
C LEU A 238 -3.44 9.34 -18.63
N ALA A 239 -4.68 8.98 -18.94
CA ALA A 239 -5.84 9.78 -18.56
C ALA A 239 -6.14 9.73 -17.06
N ARG A 240 -5.92 8.59 -16.41
CA ARG A 240 -6.12 8.43 -14.96
C ARG A 240 -5.03 9.15 -14.20
N TRP A 241 -3.77 8.93 -14.57
CA TRP A 241 -2.65 9.58 -13.89
C TRP A 241 -2.67 11.11 -14.03
N ALA A 242 -2.99 11.64 -15.20
CA ALA A 242 -3.14 13.08 -15.37
C ALA A 242 -4.19 13.70 -14.43
N LYS A 243 -5.24 12.97 -14.06
CA LYS A 243 -6.22 13.44 -13.08
C LYS A 243 -5.71 13.37 -11.65
N VAL A 244 -4.97 12.32 -11.31
CA VAL A 244 -4.30 12.21 -9.99
C VAL A 244 -3.27 13.35 -9.85
N GLU A 245 -2.46 13.58 -10.87
CA GLU A 245 -1.48 14.67 -10.91
C GLU A 245 -2.14 16.04 -10.71
N ALA A 246 -3.21 16.35 -11.44
CA ALA A 246 -3.96 17.60 -11.29
C ALA A 246 -4.60 17.74 -9.89
N TRP A 247 -5.05 16.63 -9.29
CA TRP A 247 -5.57 16.64 -7.93
C TRP A 247 -4.46 16.88 -6.91
N LEU A 248 -3.29 16.26 -7.05
CA LEU A 248 -2.11 16.48 -6.20
C LEU A 248 -1.68 17.96 -6.23
N GLU A 249 -1.53 18.52 -7.43
CA GLU A 249 -1.15 19.93 -7.62
C GLU A 249 -2.14 20.88 -6.93
N ARG A 250 -3.42 20.68 -7.14
CA ARG A 250 -4.47 21.49 -6.51
C ARG A 250 -4.43 21.36 -4.99
N THR A 251 -4.34 20.14 -4.48
CA THR A 251 -4.36 19.87 -3.03
C THR A 251 -3.13 20.48 -2.33
N LEU A 252 -1.95 20.38 -2.93
CA LEU A 252 -0.73 21.01 -2.42
C LEU A 252 -0.83 22.53 -2.34
N ASN A 253 -1.55 23.16 -3.27
CA ASN A 253 -1.67 24.61 -3.34
C ASN A 253 -2.82 25.17 -2.48
N GLU A 254 -3.86 24.39 -2.24
CA GLU A 254 -5.13 24.89 -1.68
C GLU A 254 -5.48 24.33 -0.31
N ARG A 255 -4.72 23.35 0.21
CA ARG A 255 -5.05 22.62 1.43
C ARG A 255 -3.84 22.47 2.35
N ASP A 256 -4.11 22.49 3.65
CA ASP A 256 -3.12 22.18 4.69
C ASP A 256 -3.03 20.65 4.86
N VAL A 257 -2.34 19.99 3.92
CA VAL A 257 -2.19 18.53 3.88
C VAL A 257 -0.72 18.14 3.94
N TRP A 258 -0.42 17.18 4.77
CA TRP A 258 0.90 16.57 4.83
C TRP A 258 0.94 15.31 3.96
N PHE A 259 1.56 15.40 2.78
CA PHE A 259 1.86 14.23 1.95
C PHE A 259 3.17 13.59 2.37
N ALA A 260 3.13 12.31 2.75
CA ALA A 260 4.32 11.60 3.19
C ALA A 260 4.24 10.09 2.87
N PRO A 261 5.40 9.39 2.78
CA PRO A 261 5.42 7.94 2.81
C PRO A 261 4.97 7.42 4.17
N LEU A 262 4.48 6.19 4.20
CA LEU A 262 3.95 5.59 5.43
C LEU A 262 5.00 5.48 6.54
N GLU A 263 6.26 5.22 6.20
CA GLU A 263 7.34 5.17 7.18
C GLU A 263 7.54 6.51 7.93
N ASP A 264 7.40 7.65 7.25
CA ASP A 264 7.50 8.98 7.86
C ASP A 264 6.26 9.26 8.74
N ILE A 265 5.06 8.86 8.28
CA ILE A 265 3.82 8.99 9.04
C ILE A 265 3.93 8.17 10.33
N VAL A 266 4.37 6.92 10.25
CA VAL A 266 4.57 6.06 11.41
C VAL A 266 5.62 6.64 12.35
N ALA A 267 6.74 7.17 11.84
CA ALA A 267 7.77 7.80 12.67
C ALA A 267 7.23 9.01 13.43
N HIS A 268 6.43 9.86 12.78
CA HIS A 268 5.78 11.01 13.40
C HIS A 268 4.80 10.58 14.51
N LEU A 269 3.93 9.61 14.23
CA LEU A 269 2.95 9.09 15.19
C LEU A 269 3.64 8.41 16.39
N ALA A 270 4.74 7.69 16.15
CA ALA A 270 5.54 7.08 17.21
C ALA A 270 6.17 8.16 18.12
N ALA A 271 6.66 9.25 17.56
CA ALA A 271 7.19 10.39 18.33
C ALA A 271 6.07 11.08 19.13
N ALA A 272 4.90 11.31 18.54
CA ALA A 272 3.76 11.89 19.23
C ALA A 272 3.29 11.04 20.41
N ARG A 273 3.25 9.71 20.23
CA ARG A 273 2.95 8.77 21.29
C ARG A 273 4.00 8.78 22.40
N ALA A 274 5.29 8.75 22.03
CA ALA A 274 6.38 8.72 23.00
C ALA A 274 6.45 9.99 23.87
N SER A 275 6.08 11.15 23.31
CA SER A 275 5.99 12.42 24.04
C SER A 275 4.71 12.59 24.87
N GLY A 276 3.74 11.68 24.72
CA GLY A 276 2.41 11.79 25.34
C GLY A 276 1.48 12.81 24.67
N ALA A 277 1.87 13.37 23.52
CA ALA A 277 1.03 14.32 22.77
C ALA A 277 -0.21 13.67 22.15
N TRP A 278 -0.13 12.36 21.88
CA TRP A 278 -1.25 11.59 21.33
C TRP A 278 -1.16 10.13 21.78
N SER A 279 -2.32 9.48 21.91
CA SER A 279 -2.41 8.07 22.28
C SER A 279 -3.31 7.35 21.29
N PRO A 280 -2.77 6.46 20.42
CA PRO A 280 -3.56 5.68 19.50
C PRO A 280 -4.44 4.66 20.23
N ARG A 281 -5.50 4.22 19.58
CA ARG A 281 -6.22 3.01 19.98
C ARG A 281 -5.27 1.80 19.85
N VAL A 282 -5.36 0.86 20.77
CA VAL A 282 -4.59 -0.39 20.75
C VAL A 282 -5.57 -1.56 20.74
N GLU A 283 -5.41 -2.47 19.81
CA GLU A 283 -6.19 -3.71 19.72
C GLU A 283 -5.31 -4.92 19.92
N ASP A 284 -5.79 -5.86 20.75
CA ASP A 284 -5.13 -7.14 20.95
C ASP A 284 -5.54 -8.14 19.86
N THR A 285 -4.56 -8.87 19.32
CA THR A 285 -4.79 -9.97 18.36
C THR A 285 -4.29 -11.29 18.91
N PRO A 286 -4.98 -12.40 18.57
CA PRO A 286 -6.17 -12.50 17.70
C PRO A 286 -7.42 -11.87 18.32
N TYR A 287 -8.29 -11.32 17.53
CA TYR A 287 -9.58 -10.73 17.99
C TYR A 287 -10.47 -11.73 18.71
N TYR A 288 -10.32 -13.02 18.40
CA TYR A 288 -11.11 -14.10 19.01
C TYR A 288 -10.19 -15.28 19.38
N SER A 289 -10.47 -15.93 20.48
CA SER A 289 -9.68 -17.09 20.96
C SER A 289 -9.95 -18.40 20.20
N GLY A 290 -10.90 -18.40 19.26
CA GLY A 290 -11.26 -19.57 18.48
C GLY A 290 -12.55 -19.36 17.67
N PRO A 291 -13.03 -20.41 16.97
CA PRO A 291 -14.24 -20.31 16.15
C PRO A 291 -15.45 -19.88 16.98
N GLN A 292 -16.20 -18.91 16.46
CA GLN A 292 -17.49 -18.53 17.03
C GLN A 292 -18.55 -19.51 16.52
N ARG A 293 -19.44 -19.97 17.40
CA ARG A 293 -20.51 -20.95 17.09
C ARG A 293 -21.80 -20.24 16.70
#